data_53e89856c4bfc14b355f2426c58ebf0d
#
_entry.id   53e89856c4bfc14b355f2426c58ebf0d
#
_cell.length_a   1.000
_cell.length_b   1.000
_cell.length_c   1.000
_cell.angle_alpha   90.00
_cell.angle_beta   90.00
_cell.angle_gamma   90.00
#
_symmetry.space_group_name_H-M   'P 1'
#
loop_
_entity.id
_entity.type
_entity.pdbx_description
1 polymer ?
#
loop_
_entity_poly.entity_id
_entity_poly.type
_entity_poly.pdbx_seq_one_letter_code
_entity_poly.pdbx_strand_id
1 'polypeptide(L)'
;MNKIASNFKRIVLLNSKKIYKINYLMLFITSLLYGLYILMISNSKNIGFQQILKASPYTAIMFIVILLNLMIGYALWIKGSEGMSNNKKNRIILIDLATCQLILGNIFSFITFMTTYWSFKNQPDTEVESKRNSLTGTVVISTILYILCFFLLIRLTLH
;
A
#
# COMPACT_ATOMS: atom_id res chain seq x y z
N MET A 1 -29.61 19.64 18.52
CA MET A 1 -28.27 19.73 17.91
C MET A 1 -27.55 18.39 17.74
N ASN A 2 -27.85 17.34 18.52
CA ASN A 2 -27.08 16.08 18.49
C ASN A 2 -27.32 15.14 17.28
N LYS A 3 -28.51 15.19 16.64
CA LYS A 3 -28.84 14.30 15.49
C LYS A 3 -28.06 14.65 14.21
N ILE A 4 -27.83 15.93 13.94
CA ILE A 4 -27.10 16.38 12.74
C ILE A 4 -25.61 16.00 12.86
N ALA A 5 -25.02 16.21 14.04
CA ALA A 5 -23.64 15.83 14.31
C ALA A 5 -23.42 14.30 14.22
N SER A 6 -24.38 13.51 14.70
CA SER A 6 -24.31 12.03 14.62
C SER A 6 -24.44 11.53 13.17
N ASN A 7 -25.32 12.12 12.38
CA ASN A 7 -25.48 11.77 10.96
C ASN A 7 -24.25 12.17 10.14
N PHE A 8 -23.69 13.35 10.38
CA PHE A 8 -22.45 13.78 9.72
C PHE A 8 -21.29 12.85 10.05
N LYS A 9 -21.12 12.49 11.33
CA LYS A 9 -20.10 11.53 11.78
C LYS A 9 -20.28 10.16 11.13
N ARG A 10 -21.51 9.70 10.96
CA ARG A 10 -21.83 8.42 10.29
C ARG A 10 -21.51 8.45 8.80
N ILE A 11 -21.81 9.56 8.10
CA ILE A 11 -21.46 9.74 6.67
C ILE A 11 -19.95 9.77 6.46
N VAL A 12 -19.21 10.49 7.30
CA VAL A 12 -17.75 10.55 7.26
C VAL A 12 -17.14 9.16 7.51
N LEU A 13 -17.65 8.40 8.47
CA LEU A 13 -17.21 7.03 8.76
C LEU A 13 -17.49 6.07 7.60
N LEU A 14 -18.66 6.16 6.96
CA LEU A 14 -18.99 5.34 5.80
C LEU A 14 -18.09 5.66 4.61
N ASN A 15 -17.77 6.93 4.42
CA ASN A 15 -16.86 7.37 3.35
C ASN A 15 -15.42 6.93 3.62
N SER A 16 -14.98 6.98 4.88
CA SER A 16 -13.66 6.51 5.32
C SER A 16 -13.43 5.03 5.07
N LYS A 17 -14.44 4.19 5.33
CA LYS A 17 -14.38 2.75 5.05
C LYS A 17 -14.25 2.47 3.55
N LYS A 18 -14.94 3.23 2.70
CA LYS A 18 -14.84 3.12 1.24
C LYS A 18 -13.47 3.54 0.74
N ILE A 19 -12.94 4.68 1.22
CA ILE A 19 -11.61 5.17 0.84
C ILE A 19 -10.53 4.16 1.26
N TYR A 20 -10.65 3.58 2.46
CA TYR A 20 -9.73 2.54 2.91
C TYR A 20 -9.72 1.30 1.98
N LYS A 21 -10.91 0.88 1.50
CA LYS A 21 -10.99 -0.22 0.53
C LYS A 21 -10.24 0.10 -0.77
N ILE A 22 -10.28 1.34 -1.20
CA ILE A 22 -9.55 1.78 -2.40
C ILE A 22 -8.04 1.59 -2.24
N ASN A 23 -7.47 1.79 -1.03
CA ASN A 23 -6.02 1.61 -0.82
C ASN A 23 -5.52 0.22 -1.20
N TYR A 24 -6.07 -0.83 -0.58
CA TYR A 24 -5.60 -2.17 -0.89
C TYR A 24 -5.99 -2.61 -2.30
N LEU A 25 -7.13 -2.13 -2.82
CA LEU A 25 -7.54 -2.40 -4.19
C LEU A 25 -6.56 -1.76 -5.20
N MET A 26 -6.12 -0.52 -4.96
CA MET A 26 -5.13 0.16 -5.81
C MET A 26 -3.79 -0.58 -5.81
N LEU A 27 -3.34 -1.09 -4.65
CA LEU A 27 -2.13 -1.90 -4.59
C LEU A 27 -2.27 -3.20 -5.40
N PHE A 28 -3.42 -3.87 -5.36
CA PHE A 28 -3.68 -5.05 -6.16
C PHE A 28 -3.74 -4.75 -7.65
N ILE A 29 -4.48 -3.68 -8.05
CA ILE A 29 -4.63 -3.30 -9.45
C ILE A 29 -3.28 -2.91 -10.06
N THR A 30 -2.50 -2.06 -9.39
CA THR A 30 -1.18 -1.64 -9.89
C THR A 30 -0.23 -2.82 -10.02
N SER A 31 -0.25 -3.75 -9.07
CA SER A 31 0.56 -4.97 -9.11
C SER A 31 0.15 -5.89 -10.25
N LEU A 32 -1.16 -6.07 -10.46
CA LEU A 32 -1.70 -6.90 -11.53
C LEU A 32 -1.39 -6.32 -12.90
N LEU A 33 -1.57 -5.01 -13.09
CA LEU A 33 -1.27 -4.33 -14.35
C LEU A 33 0.21 -4.47 -14.74
N TYR A 34 1.11 -4.30 -13.77
CA TYR A 34 2.53 -4.45 -14.05
C TYR A 34 2.91 -5.93 -14.28
N GLY A 35 2.30 -6.87 -13.55
CA GLY A 35 2.48 -8.29 -13.81
C GLY A 35 2.05 -8.68 -15.23
N LEU A 36 0.89 -8.18 -15.69
CA LEU A 36 0.42 -8.37 -17.05
C LEU A 36 1.38 -7.74 -18.08
N TYR A 37 1.92 -6.55 -17.80
CA TYR A 37 2.92 -5.91 -18.65
C TYR A 37 4.16 -6.80 -18.84
N ILE A 38 4.71 -7.39 -17.78
CA ILE A 38 5.84 -8.32 -17.89
C ILE A 38 5.46 -9.56 -18.73
N LEU A 39 4.28 -10.12 -18.52
CA LEU A 39 3.79 -11.27 -19.30
C LEU A 39 3.63 -10.94 -20.78
N MET A 40 3.14 -9.74 -21.10
CA MET A 40 3.04 -9.27 -22.49
C MET A 40 4.41 -9.15 -23.15
N ILE A 41 5.42 -8.62 -22.46
CA ILE A 41 6.79 -8.53 -22.97
C ILE A 41 7.35 -9.94 -23.18
N SER A 42 7.13 -10.86 -22.24
CA SER A 42 7.56 -12.26 -22.35
C SER A 42 7.03 -12.91 -23.62
N ASN A 43 5.75 -12.77 -23.84
CA ASN A 43 5.07 -13.36 -24.99
C ASN A 43 5.50 -12.69 -26.32
N SER A 44 5.59 -11.36 -26.34
CA SER A 44 5.98 -10.60 -27.54
C SER A 44 7.41 -10.90 -28.01
N LYS A 45 8.33 -11.16 -27.10
CA LYS A 45 9.73 -11.44 -27.41
C LYS A 45 10.05 -12.93 -27.50
N ASN A 46 9.08 -13.80 -27.26
CA ASN A 46 9.28 -15.26 -27.14
C ASN A 46 10.41 -15.66 -26.18
N ILE A 47 10.59 -14.90 -25.11
CA ILE A 47 11.60 -15.15 -24.08
C ILE A 47 10.94 -15.51 -22.76
N GLY A 48 11.52 -16.47 -22.05
CA GLY A 48 11.01 -16.92 -20.77
C GLY A 48 11.03 -15.81 -19.71
N PHE A 49 10.07 -15.84 -18.78
CA PHE A 49 9.97 -14.87 -17.69
C PHE A 49 11.29 -14.66 -16.92
N GLN A 50 12.01 -15.75 -16.61
CA GLN A 50 13.31 -15.68 -15.95
C GLN A 50 14.37 -14.94 -16.77
N GLN A 51 14.33 -15.06 -18.08
CA GLN A 51 15.28 -14.38 -18.96
C GLN A 51 15.02 -12.88 -18.99
N ILE A 52 13.75 -12.44 -18.92
CA ILE A 52 13.40 -11.02 -18.81
C ILE A 52 13.94 -10.40 -17.51
N LEU A 53 13.77 -11.10 -16.39
CA LEU A 53 14.28 -10.64 -15.09
C LEU A 53 15.81 -10.54 -15.06
N LYS A 54 16.51 -11.49 -15.73
CA LYS A 54 17.96 -11.46 -15.85
C LYS A 54 18.46 -10.39 -16.81
N ALA A 55 17.74 -10.13 -17.89
CA ALA A 55 18.12 -9.16 -18.90
C ALA A 55 17.95 -7.70 -18.46
N SER A 56 17.03 -7.45 -17.52
CA SER A 56 16.73 -6.09 -17.05
C SER A 56 16.69 -6.04 -15.52
N PRO A 57 17.76 -5.54 -14.86
CA PRO A 57 17.77 -5.34 -13.40
C PRO A 57 16.62 -4.46 -12.91
N TYR A 58 16.23 -3.45 -13.69
CA TYR A 58 15.07 -2.61 -13.40
C TYR A 58 13.79 -3.45 -13.27
N THR A 59 13.54 -4.34 -14.23
CA THR A 59 12.36 -5.22 -14.23
C THR A 59 12.38 -6.16 -13.02
N ALA A 60 13.56 -6.65 -12.64
CA ALA A 60 13.69 -7.51 -11.45
C ALA A 60 13.35 -6.75 -10.15
N ILE A 61 13.85 -5.52 -9.98
CA ILE A 61 13.54 -4.69 -8.81
C ILE A 61 12.05 -4.37 -8.77
N MET A 62 11.46 -3.96 -9.89
CA MET A 62 10.04 -3.65 -9.96
C MET A 62 9.16 -4.88 -9.70
N PHE A 63 9.62 -6.07 -10.06
CA PHE A 63 8.92 -7.31 -9.70
C PHE A 63 8.89 -7.55 -8.19
N ILE A 64 9.98 -7.26 -7.47
CA ILE A 64 10.01 -7.30 -6.00
C ILE A 64 9.02 -6.29 -5.42
N VAL A 65 8.96 -5.07 -5.96
CA VAL A 65 8.00 -4.04 -5.54
C VAL A 65 6.54 -4.51 -5.70
N ILE A 66 6.23 -5.23 -6.79
CA ILE A 66 4.90 -5.82 -6.98
C ILE A 66 4.56 -6.81 -5.86
N LEU A 67 5.48 -7.71 -5.55
CA LEU A 67 5.27 -8.71 -4.49
C LEU A 67 5.06 -8.04 -3.13
N LEU A 68 5.81 -6.97 -2.84
CA LEU A 68 5.62 -6.17 -1.63
C LEU A 68 4.25 -5.49 -1.59
N ASN A 69 3.81 -4.90 -2.71
CA ASN A 69 2.49 -4.29 -2.82
C ASN A 69 1.37 -5.30 -2.60
N LEU A 70 1.49 -6.52 -3.15
CA LEU A 70 0.52 -7.60 -2.92
C LEU A 70 0.49 -8.01 -1.44
N MET A 71 1.66 -8.16 -0.81
CA MET A 71 1.77 -8.54 0.60
C MET A 71 1.14 -7.46 1.51
N ILE A 72 1.43 -6.19 1.27
CA ILE A 72 0.83 -5.08 2.03
C ILE A 72 -0.67 -4.96 1.75
N GLY A 73 -1.09 -5.06 0.49
CA GLY A 73 -2.50 -5.05 0.13
C GLY A 73 -3.29 -6.13 0.86
N TYR A 74 -2.74 -7.34 0.93
CA TYR A 74 -3.32 -8.45 1.68
C TYR A 74 -3.37 -8.19 3.19
N ALA A 75 -2.28 -7.68 3.78
CA ALA A 75 -2.21 -7.33 5.20
C ALA A 75 -3.23 -6.24 5.59
N LEU A 76 -3.40 -5.22 4.74
CA LEU A 76 -4.41 -4.18 4.91
C LEU A 76 -5.84 -4.75 4.80
N TRP A 77 -6.07 -5.63 3.84
CA TRP A 77 -7.37 -6.28 3.68
C TRP A 77 -7.78 -7.09 4.92
N ILE A 78 -6.86 -7.88 5.48
CA ILE A 78 -7.09 -8.65 6.72
C ILE A 78 -7.36 -7.72 7.91
N LYS A 79 -6.57 -6.64 8.06
CA LYS A 79 -6.70 -5.72 9.19
C LYS A 79 -8.05 -5.01 9.19
N GLY A 80 -8.56 -4.67 8.01
CA GLY A 80 -9.82 -3.96 7.83
C GLY A 80 -9.77 -2.50 8.30
N SER A 81 -10.77 -1.73 7.89
CA SER A 81 -10.85 -0.29 8.19
C SER A 81 -11.00 0.00 9.69
N GLU A 82 -11.69 -0.86 10.42
CA GLU A 82 -11.90 -0.69 11.86
C GLU A 82 -10.59 -0.89 12.65
N GLY A 83 -9.84 -1.94 12.31
CA GLY A 83 -8.55 -2.18 12.93
C GLY A 83 -7.51 -1.10 12.65
N MET A 84 -7.64 -0.36 11.52
CA MET A 84 -6.76 0.76 11.20
C MET A 84 -7.19 2.07 11.85
N SER A 85 -8.49 2.34 11.97
CA SER A 85 -9.02 3.59 12.51
C SER A 85 -8.92 3.69 14.03
N ASN A 86 -9.01 2.56 14.73
CA ASN A 86 -9.18 2.51 16.19
C ASN A 86 -7.91 2.84 17.00
N ASN A 87 -6.74 2.85 16.37
CA ASN A 87 -5.48 3.06 17.08
C ASN A 87 -4.59 4.06 16.34
N LYS A 88 -4.08 5.06 17.08
CA LYS A 88 -3.16 6.07 16.56
C LYS A 88 -1.91 5.45 15.90
N LYS A 89 -1.34 4.39 16.47
CA LYS A 89 -0.18 3.68 15.90
C LYS A 89 -0.50 3.11 14.51
N ASN A 90 -1.69 2.52 14.34
CA ASN A 90 -2.10 1.96 13.06
C ASN A 90 -2.34 3.06 12.01
N ARG A 91 -2.82 4.25 12.43
CA ARG A 91 -2.99 5.40 11.52
C ARG A 91 -1.65 5.94 11.02
N ILE A 92 -0.60 5.92 11.85
CA ILE A 92 0.76 6.33 11.46
C ILE A 92 1.31 5.41 10.36
N ILE A 93 0.97 4.12 10.39
CA ILE A 93 1.34 3.16 9.33
C ILE A 93 0.88 3.62 7.94
N LEU A 94 -0.27 4.30 7.84
CA LEU A 94 -0.76 4.83 6.56
C LEU A 94 0.17 5.92 5.99
N ILE A 95 0.78 6.74 6.85
CA ILE A 95 1.76 7.76 6.43
C ILE A 95 3.03 7.09 5.94
N ASP A 96 3.52 6.09 6.68
CA ASP A 96 4.71 5.33 6.30
C ASP A 96 4.52 4.67 4.93
N LEU A 97 3.41 3.97 4.73
CA LEU A 97 3.06 3.37 3.45
C LEU A 97 2.90 4.41 2.32
N ALA A 98 2.26 5.56 2.62
CA ALA A 98 2.15 6.66 1.66
C ALA A 98 3.54 7.13 1.20
N THR A 99 4.44 7.37 2.16
CA THR A 99 5.82 7.80 1.85
C THR A 99 6.55 6.77 0.99
N CYS A 100 6.45 5.49 1.31
CA CYS A 100 7.04 4.42 0.50
C CYS A 100 6.50 4.41 -0.94
N GLN A 101 5.19 4.58 -1.11
CA GLN A 101 4.58 4.62 -2.45
C GLN A 101 5.00 5.86 -3.24
N LEU A 102 5.16 7.02 -2.58
CA LEU A 102 5.66 8.23 -3.22
C LEU A 102 7.10 8.06 -3.72
N ILE A 103 7.97 7.49 -2.90
CA ILE A 103 9.38 7.21 -3.23
C ILE A 103 9.49 6.28 -4.45
N LEU A 104 8.59 5.32 -4.57
CA LEU A 104 8.53 4.39 -5.71
C LEU A 104 7.81 4.97 -6.94
N GLY A 105 7.35 6.23 -6.89
CA GLY A 105 6.66 6.90 -7.99
C GLY A 105 5.19 6.54 -8.14
N ASN A 106 4.59 5.81 -7.19
CA ASN A 106 3.17 5.46 -7.21
C ASN A 106 2.31 6.56 -6.57
N ILE A 107 2.14 7.67 -7.30
CA ILE A 107 1.44 8.87 -6.83
C ILE A 107 -0.03 8.57 -6.48
N PHE A 108 -0.70 7.71 -7.25
CA PHE A 108 -2.09 7.36 -6.97
C PHE A 108 -2.26 6.67 -5.61
N SER A 109 -1.42 5.69 -5.31
CA SER A 109 -1.44 5.03 -4.00
C SER A 109 -1.06 6.02 -2.87
N PHE A 110 -0.10 6.91 -3.09
CA PHE A 110 0.23 7.96 -2.13
C PHE A 110 -1.00 8.82 -1.78
N ILE A 111 -1.73 9.34 -2.78
CA ILE A 111 -2.91 10.17 -2.57
C ILE A 111 -3.99 9.40 -1.80
N THR A 112 -4.25 8.14 -2.16
CA THR A 112 -5.28 7.34 -1.49
C THR A 112 -4.92 7.02 -0.04
N PHE A 113 -3.65 6.75 0.28
CA PHE A 113 -3.19 6.55 1.66
C PHE A 113 -3.30 7.84 2.49
N MET A 114 -2.90 8.99 1.94
CA MET A 114 -2.99 10.28 2.63
C MET A 114 -4.43 10.70 2.89
N THR A 115 -5.33 10.52 1.92
CA THR A 115 -6.77 10.81 2.11
C THR A 115 -7.38 9.90 3.17
N THR A 116 -6.99 8.62 3.23
CA THR A 116 -7.43 7.71 4.29
C THR A 116 -6.92 8.13 5.65
N TYR A 117 -5.65 8.51 5.76
CA TYR A 117 -5.08 9.01 7.00
C TYR A 117 -5.85 10.24 7.52
N TRP A 118 -6.11 11.23 6.68
CA TRP A 118 -6.88 12.42 7.06
C TRP A 118 -8.29 12.08 7.50
N SER A 119 -8.93 11.12 6.84
CA SER A 119 -10.27 10.65 7.18
C SER A 119 -10.33 9.95 8.55
N PHE A 120 -9.23 9.28 8.96
CA PHE A 120 -9.12 8.59 10.25
C PHE A 120 -8.56 9.47 11.38
N LYS A 121 -7.86 10.56 11.06
CA LYS A 121 -7.14 11.41 12.03
C LYS A 121 -8.03 11.89 13.18
N ASN A 122 -9.28 12.24 12.90
CA ASN A 122 -10.23 12.81 13.86
C ASN A 122 -11.11 11.75 14.54
N GLN A 123 -10.82 10.46 14.35
CA GLN A 123 -11.59 9.42 15.03
C GLN A 123 -11.03 9.17 16.43
N PRO A 124 -11.91 8.98 17.43
CA PRO A 124 -11.47 8.69 18.79
C PRO A 124 -10.72 7.37 18.83
N ASP A 125 -9.65 7.31 19.64
CA ASP A 125 -8.97 6.07 19.92
C ASP A 125 -9.91 5.19 20.75
N THR A 126 -10.25 4.03 20.27
CA THR A 126 -10.93 2.99 21.04
C THR A 126 -9.89 1.98 21.42
N GLU A 127 -9.69 1.80 22.75
CA GLU A 127 -8.80 0.78 23.31
C GLU A 127 -9.36 -0.65 23.11
N VAL A 128 -9.70 -0.97 21.89
CA VAL A 128 -9.89 -2.38 21.55
C VAL A 128 -8.50 -2.93 21.33
N GLU A 129 -7.97 -3.63 22.33
CA GLU A 129 -6.76 -4.44 22.20
C GLU A 129 -6.88 -5.29 20.94
N SER A 130 -6.36 -4.78 19.85
CA SER A 130 -6.25 -5.57 18.63
C SER A 130 -5.20 -6.63 18.89
N LYS A 131 -5.64 -7.81 19.27
CA LYS A 131 -4.89 -9.03 19.58
C LYS A 131 -3.92 -9.48 18.46
N ARG A 132 -3.67 -8.65 17.43
CA ARG A 132 -2.88 -8.99 16.26
C ARG A 132 -1.87 -7.88 15.91
N ASN A 133 -0.74 -7.89 16.62
CA ASN A 133 0.46 -7.08 16.31
C ASN A 133 1.15 -7.47 14.98
N SER A 134 0.57 -8.40 14.24
CA SER A 134 1.13 -8.94 12.98
C SER A 134 1.31 -7.88 11.89
N LEU A 135 0.44 -6.85 11.83
CA LEU A 135 0.53 -5.82 10.79
C LEU A 135 1.80 -4.97 10.92
N THR A 136 2.17 -4.59 12.13
CA THR A 136 3.35 -3.73 12.36
C THR A 136 4.62 -4.40 11.89
N GLY A 137 4.80 -5.69 12.19
CA GLY A 137 5.95 -6.46 11.71
C GLY A 137 6.02 -6.54 10.18
N THR A 138 4.89 -6.84 9.54
CA THR A 138 4.80 -6.90 8.08
C THR A 138 5.14 -5.55 7.45
N VAL A 139 4.62 -4.45 8.00
CA VAL A 139 4.88 -3.11 7.48
C VAL A 139 6.35 -2.73 7.65
N VAL A 140 6.94 -2.95 8.82
CA VAL A 140 8.37 -2.63 9.07
C VAL A 140 9.28 -3.37 8.08
N ILE A 141 9.07 -4.68 7.89
CA ILE A 141 9.84 -5.47 6.93
C ILE A 141 9.66 -4.92 5.51
N SER A 142 8.42 -4.62 5.13
CA SER A 142 8.13 -4.08 3.79
C SER A 142 8.76 -2.71 3.57
N THR A 143 8.74 -1.83 4.57
CA THR A 143 9.36 -0.50 4.49
C THR A 143 10.86 -0.60 4.27
N ILE A 144 11.55 -1.49 5.00
CA ILE A 144 12.98 -1.75 4.80
C ILE A 144 13.25 -2.23 3.37
N LEU A 145 12.44 -3.15 2.86
CA LEU A 145 12.58 -3.67 1.50
C LEU A 145 12.27 -2.61 0.43
N TYR A 146 11.29 -1.74 0.65
CA TYR A 146 11.02 -0.61 -0.26
C TYR A 146 12.20 0.36 -0.33
N ILE A 147 12.79 0.70 0.82
CA ILE A 147 13.97 1.56 0.89
C ILE A 147 15.14 0.90 0.13
N LEU A 148 15.36 -0.40 0.31
CA LEU A 148 16.38 -1.15 -0.41
C LEU A 148 16.14 -1.13 -1.92
N CYS A 149 14.90 -1.40 -2.37
CA CYS A 149 14.54 -1.31 -3.79
C CYS A 149 14.79 0.09 -4.35
N PHE A 150 14.46 1.14 -3.60
CA PHE A 150 14.71 2.53 -3.99
C PHE A 150 16.22 2.81 -4.17
N PHE A 151 17.08 2.40 -3.23
CA PHE A 151 18.52 2.54 -3.37
C PHE A 151 19.06 1.79 -4.59
N LEU A 152 18.54 0.59 -4.87
CA LEU A 152 18.94 -0.18 -6.05
C LEU A 152 18.51 0.53 -7.34
N LEU A 153 17.30 1.12 -7.38
CA LEU A 153 16.83 1.92 -8.52
C LEU A 153 17.70 3.15 -8.76
N ILE A 154 18.05 3.89 -7.70
CA ILE A 154 18.95 5.05 -7.82
C ILE A 154 20.31 4.60 -8.39
N ARG A 155 20.90 3.55 -7.84
CA ARG A 155 22.19 3.04 -8.30
C ARG A 155 22.15 2.66 -9.78
N LEU A 156 21.03 2.10 -10.22
CA LEU A 156 20.83 1.67 -11.62
C LEU A 156 20.65 2.86 -12.58
N THR A 157 20.10 3.98 -12.10
CA THR A 157 19.94 5.20 -12.91
C THR A 157 21.18 6.06 -12.99
N LEU A 158 22.12 5.91 -12.03
CA LEU A 158 23.37 6.66 -11.98
C LEU A 158 24.53 5.98 -12.72
N HIS A 159 24.36 4.72 -13.12
CA HIS A 159 25.30 3.94 -13.95
C HIS A 159 24.77 3.71 -15.34
#